data_2b0d5054015e8bae8ad31ad563930ead
#
_entry.id   2b0d5054015e8bae8ad31ad563930ead
#
_cell.length_a   1.000
_cell.length_b   1.000
_cell.length_c   1.000
_cell.angle_alpha   90.00
_cell.angle_beta   90.00
_cell.angle_gamma   90.00
#
_symmetry.space_group_name_H-M   'P 1'
#
loop_
_entity.id
_entity.type
_entity.pdbx_description
1 polymer ?
#
loop_
_entity_poly.entity_id
_entity_poly.type
_entity_poly.pdbx_seq_one_letter_code
_entity_poly.pdbx_strand_id
1 'polypeptide(L)'
;VLPVGIMFSEYYFYLTAFLEDKTDFDNPDDLFPTIYRIDRIRDFKVLEEHFKVPYKDRFQEGEFRKRVQFMYGGKLQKIRFKYTGPSIKSVLDRLPTAEILSQDDSGWLVSAEVFGKGIEMWIKSQGEYIETE
;
A
#
# COMPACT_ATOMS: atom_id res chain seq x y z
N VAL A 1 18.98 -0.33 7.24
CA VAL A 1 17.71 -0.84 6.70
C VAL A 1 17.93 -2.18 6.00
N LEU A 2 16.88 -2.97 5.89
CA LEU A 2 16.90 -4.26 5.22
C LEU A 2 16.17 -4.12 3.87
N PRO A 3 16.92 -3.89 2.77
CA PRO A 3 16.28 -3.64 1.47
C PRO A 3 15.67 -4.93 0.90
N VAL A 4 14.46 -4.82 0.36
CA VAL A 4 13.74 -5.95 -0.19
C VAL A 4 13.26 -5.76 -1.63
N GLY A 5 13.33 -4.54 -2.16
CA GLY A 5 12.93 -4.32 -3.54
C GLY A 5 13.15 -2.90 -4.04
N ILE A 6 13.15 -2.77 -5.35
CA ILE A 6 13.17 -1.48 -6.05
C ILE A 6 11.92 -1.45 -6.93
N MET A 7 11.16 -0.37 -6.83
CA MET A 7 9.90 -0.20 -7.55
C MET A 7 9.93 1.09 -8.36
N PHE A 8 9.35 1.06 -9.54
CA PHE A 8 9.12 2.26 -10.35
C PHE A 8 7.65 2.65 -10.26
N SER A 9 7.38 3.93 -9.98
CA SER A 9 6.01 4.45 -9.96
C SER A 9 6.01 5.91 -10.42
N GLU A 10 5.12 6.23 -11.33
CA GLU A 10 5.02 7.55 -11.96
C GLU A 10 6.34 7.92 -12.68
N TYR A 11 7.18 8.73 -12.04
CA TYR A 11 8.41 9.23 -12.62
C TYR A 11 9.67 8.83 -11.85
N TYR A 12 9.53 8.06 -10.76
CA TYR A 12 10.62 7.84 -9.81
C TYR A 12 10.82 6.38 -9.49
N PHE A 13 12.04 6.05 -9.11
CA PHE A 13 12.36 4.75 -8.53
C PHE A 13 12.33 4.86 -7.00
N TYR A 14 11.81 3.81 -6.38
CA TYR A 14 11.67 3.72 -4.92
C TYR A 14 12.35 2.48 -4.41
N LEU A 15 13.02 2.62 -3.26
CA LEU A 15 13.56 1.51 -2.50
C LEU A 15 12.56 1.13 -1.43
N THR A 16 12.18 -0.14 -1.37
CA THR A 16 11.39 -0.68 -0.27
C THR A 16 12.33 -1.42 0.67
N ALA A 17 12.25 -1.10 1.95
CA ALA A 17 13.16 -1.66 2.95
C ALA A 17 12.47 -1.73 4.32
N PHE A 18 12.79 -2.78 5.07
CA PHE A 18 12.35 -2.87 6.46
C PHE A 18 13.33 -2.15 7.38
N LEU A 19 12.80 -1.47 8.39
CA LEU A 19 13.60 -0.89 9.47
C LEU A 19 13.96 -1.99 10.46
N GLU A 20 15.24 -2.13 10.76
CA GLU A 20 15.73 -3.21 11.63
C GLU A 20 15.09 -3.19 13.02
N ASP A 21 14.91 -2.01 13.57
CA ASP A 21 14.36 -1.81 14.92
C ASP A 21 12.84 -1.96 14.98
N LYS A 22 12.16 -1.99 13.84
CA LYS A 22 10.70 -2.10 13.75
C LYS A 22 10.22 -3.37 13.07
N THR A 23 11.15 -4.23 12.65
CA THR A 23 10.79 -5.48 11.99
C THR A 23 10.43 -6.52 13.03
N ASP A 24 9.18 -6.94 13.02
CA ASP A 24 8.66 -7.98 13.90
C ASP A 24 7.94 -9.03 13.06
N PHE A 25 8.63 -10.12 12.77
CA PHE A 25 8.08 -11.20 11.96
C PHE A 25 7.04 -12.03 12.70
N ASP A 26 6.93 -11.88 14.02
CA ASP A 26 5.92 -12.58 14.81
C ASP A 26 4.56 -11.89 14.75
N ASN A 27 4.52 -10.63 14.29
CA ASN A 27 3.29 -9.87 14.14
C ASN A 27 3.11 -9.39 12.69
N PRO A 28 2.48 -10.21 11.83
CA PRO A 28 2.35 -9.90 10.40
C PRO A 28 1.62 -8.58 10.10
N ASP A 29 0.71 -8.14 10.96
CA ASP A 29 -0.06 -6.92 10.74
C ASP A 29 0.80 -5.66 10.86
N ASP A 30 1.91 -5.76 11.60
CA ASP A 30 2.85 -4.65 11.75
C ASP A 30 4.04 -4.74 10.80
N LEU A 31 4.09 -5.80 9.98
CA LEU A 31 5.18 -6.02 9.04
C LEU A 31 4.90 -5.33 7.72
N PHE A 32 5.48 -4.17 7.52
CA PHE A 32 5.39 -3.44 6.25
C PHE A 32 6.71 -2.73 5.97
N PRO A 33 7.10 -2.62 4.67
CA PRO A 33 8.32 -1.91 4.32
C PRO A 33 8.12 -0.40 4.33
N THR A 34 9.19 0.32 4.61
CA THR A 34 9.26 1.75 4.38
C THR A 34 9.66 1.99 2.93
N ILE A 35 9.11 3.04 2.34
CA ILE A 35 9.34 3.40 0.95
C ILE A 35 10.23 4.64 0.91
N TYR A 36 11.38 4.53 0.23
CA TYR A 36 12.32 5.64 0.05
C TYR A 36 12.44 5.98 -1.43
N ARG A 37 12.36 7.25 -1.76
CA ARG A 37 12.66 7.71 -3.11
C ARG A 37 14.16 7.67 -3.33
N ILE A 38 14.61 6.91 -4.32
CA ILE A 38 16.04 6.65 -4.53
C ILE A 38 16.81 7.94 -4.84
N ASP A 39 16.24 8.83 -5.65
CA ASP A 39 16.90 10.09 -6.02
C ASP A 39 17.08 11.08 -4.85
N ARG A 40 16.44 10.82 -3.72
CA ARG A 40 16.58 11.64 -2.49
C ARG A 40 17.56 11.06 -1.48
N ILE A 41 18.12 9.89 -1.74
CA ILE A 41 19.13 9.29 -0.87
C ILE A 41 20.44 10.07 -1.05
N ARG A 42 20.94 10.65 0.04
CA ARG A 42 22.17 11.46 0.01
C ARG A 42 23.42 10.63 0.10
N ASP A 43 23.38 9.57 0.92
CA ASP A 43 24.52 8.73 1.19
C ASP A 43 24.06 7.33 1.57
N PHE A 44 24.83 6.32 1.18
CA PHE A 44 24.56 4.95 1.56
C PHE A 44 25.83 4.14 1.56
N LYS A 45 25.83 3.04 2.33
CA LYS A 45 26.90 2.07 2.36
C LYS A 45 26.30 0.68 2.36
N VAL A 46 26.76 -0.15 1.43
CA VAL A 46 26.37 -1.57 1.40
C VAL A 46 27.30 -2.30 2.39
N LEU A 47 26.69 -2.91 3.39
CA LEU A 47 27.43 -3.66 4.41
C LEU A 47 27.69 -5.08 3.93
N GLU A 48 28.72 -5.72 4.52
CA GLU A 48 29.02 -7.13 4.23
C GLU A 48 28.03 -8.07 4.91
N GLU A 49 27.31 -7.58 5.89
CA GLU A 49 26.30 -8.35 6.61
C GLU A 49 25.12 -8.67 5.72
N HIS A 50 24.59 -9.90 5.87
CA HIS A 50 23.41 -10.36 5.15
C HIS A 50 22.30 -10.68 6.14
N PHE A 51 21.07 -10.58 5.66
CA PHE A 51 19.91 -11.02 6.42
C PHE A 51 19.11 -12.04 5.61
N LYS A 52 18.38 -12.89 6.32
CA LYS A 52 17.51 -13.89 5.72
C LYS A 52 16.08 -13.65 6.16
N VAL A 53 15.16 -13.74 5.19
CA VAL A 53 13.75 -13.73 5.47
C VAL A 53 13.24 -15.14 5.17
N PRO A 54 12.53 -15.80 6.11
CA PRO A 54 11.90 -17.08 5.82
C PRO A 54 11.00 -16.98 4.59
N TYR A 55 10.91 -18.05 3.81
CA TYR A 55 10.15 -18.04 2.56
C TYR A 55 8.69 -17.58 2.78
N LYS A 56 8.09 -17.98 3.90
CA LYS A 56 6.73 -17.58 4.26
C LYS A 56 6.58 -16.07 4.48
N ASP A 57 7.67 -15.38 4.86
CA ASP A 57 7.67 -13.94 5.15
C ASP A 57 8.29 -13.13 4.01
N ARG A 58 8.52 -13.79 2.87
CA ARG A 58 9.13 -13.15 1.71
C ARG A 58 8.29 -11.97 1.23
N PHE A 59 8.96 -10.85 0.99
CA PHE A 59 8.32 -9.68 0.42
C PHE A 59 7.80 -9.98 -0.99
N GLN A 60 6.52 -9.71 -1.22
CA GLN A 60 5.87 -9.89 -2.50
C GLN A 60 5.51 -8.52 -3.08
N GLU A 61 6.33 -8.04 -4.01
CA GLU A 61 6.17 -6.71 -4.60
C GLU A 61 4.80 -6.54 -5.25
N GLY A 62 4.33 -7.53 -6.00
CA GLY A 62 3.03 -7.46 -6.67
C GLY A 62 1.87 -7.29 -5.69
N GLU A 63 1.89 -8.05 -4.59
CA GLU A 63 0.86 -7.93 -3.56
C GLU A 63 0.94 -6.59 -2.83
N PHE A 64 2.15 -6.08 -2.60
CA PHE A 64 2.34 -4.77 -1.99
C PHE A 64 1.81 -3.66 -2.89
N ARG A 65 2.12 -3.70 -4.20
CA ARG A 65 1.66 -2.69 -5.17
C ARG A 65 0.15 -2.59 -5.26
N LYS A 66 -0.56 -3.70 -5.10
CA LYS A 66 -2.02 -3.72 -5.12
C LYS A 66 -2.63 -2.96 -3.94
N ARG A 67 -1.87 -2.74 -2.88
CA ARG A 67 -2.37 -2.22 -1.60
C ARG A 67 -1.82 -0.85 -1.23
N VAL A 68 -0.79 -0.35 -1.92
CA VAL A 68 -0.19 0.95 -1.60
C VAL A 68 -0.71 2.02 -2.55
N GLN A 69 -1.02 3.20 -2.00
CA GLN A 69 -1.48 4.36 -2.78
C GLN A 69 -0.47 5.48 -2.66
N PHE A 70 -0.14 6.13 -3.80
CA PHE A 70 0.78 7.27 -3.86
C PHE A 70 2.14 7.01 -3.22
N MET A 71 2.56 5.75 -3.18
CA MET A 71 3.82 5.31 -2.56
C MET A 71 3.97 5.74 -1.09
N TYR A 72 2.85 5.89 -0.39
CA TYR A 72 2.83 6.07 1.06
C TYR A 72 2.62 4.73 1.74
N GLY A 73 3.71 4.19 2.29
CA GLY A 73 3.68 2.96 3.06
C GLY A 73 3.09 3.17 4.45
N GLY A 74 2.91 2.10 5.16
CA GLY A 74 2.41 2.09 6.52
C GLY A 74 1.72 0.76 6.84
N LYS A 75 1.03 0.72 7.97
CA LYS A 75 0.37 -0.48 8.46
C LYS A 75 -0.71 -0.97 7.50
N LEU A 76 -0.84 -2.28 7.36
CA LEU A 76 -1.92 -2.90 6.61
C LEU A 76 -3.25 -2.64 7.31
N GLN A 77 -4.24 -2.19 6.56
CA GLN A 77 -5.57 -1.93 7.09
C GLN A 77 -6.65 -2.33 6.09
N LYS A 78 -7.82 -2.59 6.60
CA LYS A 78 -9.01 -2.83 5.78
C LYS A 78 -9.94 -1.64 5.92
N ILE A 79 -10.31 -1.06 4.78
CA ILE A 79 -11.21 0.10 4.75
C ILE A 79 -12.54 -0.26 4.13
N ARG A 80 -13.57 0.51 4.48
CA ARG A 80 -14.90 0.42 3.88
C ARG A 80 -15.38 1.82 3.53
N PHE A 81 -16.04 1.93 2.40
CA PHE A 81 -16.62 3.19 1.98
C PHE A 81 -17.81 2.94 1.05
N LYS A 82 -18.67 3.95 0.94
CA LYS A 82 -19.75 3.95 -0.03
C LYS A 82 -19.35 4.81 -1.22
N TYR A 83 -19.47 4.23 -2.41
CA TYR A 83 -19.18 4.93 -3.66
C TYR A 83 -20.49 5.25 -4.38
N THR A 84 -20.68 6.52 -4.71
CA THR A 84 -21.90 7.03 -5.37
C THR A 84 -21.61 7.65 -6.75
N GLY A 85 -20.41 7.45 -7.27
CA GLY A 85 -19.98 8.03 -8.53
C GLY A 85 -20.50 7.31 -9.76
N PRO A 86 -20.11 7.78 -10.96
CA PRO A 86 -20.69 7.29 -12.20
C PRO A 86 -20.23 5.90 -12.63
N SER A 87 -19.07 5.42 -12.18
CA SER A 87 -18.54 4.14 -12.62
C SER A 87 -17.76 3.44 -11.51
N ILE A 88 -18.31 2.32 -11.04
CA ILE A 88 -17.62 1.47 -10.07
C ILE A 88 -16.33 0.87 -10.64
N LYS A 89 -16.23 0.73 -11.95
CA LYS A 89 -15.03 0.20 -12.59
C LYS A 89 -13.80 1.04 -12.29
N SER A 90 -13.94 2.36 -12.18
CA SER A 90 -12.83 3.25 -11.85
C SER A 90 -12.28 2.96 -10.46
N VAL A 91 -13.13 2.59 -9.53
CA VAL A 91 -12.72 2.19 -8.18
C VAL A 91 -11.99 0.84 -8.21
N LEU A 92 -12.56 -0.13 -8.90
CA LEU A 92 -11.98 -1.48 -8.97
C LEU A 92 -10.63 -1.47 -9.70
N ASP A 93 -10.47 -0.63 -10.70
CA ASP A 93 -9.21 -0.48 -11.42
C ASP A 93 -8.13 0.17 -10.54
N ARG A 94 -8.52 1.15 -9.73
CA ARG A 94 -7.59 1.85 -8.84
C ARG A 94 -7.22 1.03 -7.62
N LEU A 95 -8.15 0.25 -7.08
CA LEU A 95 -7.98 -0.54 -5.87
C LEU A 95 -8.15 -2.03 -6.21
N PRO A 96 -7.06 -2.71 -6.64
CA PRO A 96 -7.18 -4.12 -7.07
C PRO A 96 -7.68 -5.08 -5.99
N THR A 97 -7.57 -4.72 -4.71
CA THR A 97 -8.08 -5.53 -3.60
C THR A 97 -9.53 -5.21 -3.24
N ALA A 98 -10.16 -4.28 -3.95
CA ALA A 98 -11.52 -3.85 -3.65
C ALA A 98 -12.54 -4.96 -3.93
N GLU A 99 -13.48 -5.11 -3.01
CA GLU A 99 -14.61 -6.04 -3.12
C GLU A 99 -15.91 -5.27 -2.93
N ILE A 100 -16.87 -5.54 -3.81
CA ILE A 100 -18.21 -4.96 -3.68
C ILE A 100 -18.97 -5.80 -2.66
N LEU A 101 -19.35 -5.18 -1.54
CA LEU A 101 -20.08 -5.85 -0.47
C LEU A 101 -21.59 -5.83 -0.74
N SER A 102 -22.11 -4.71 -1.28
CA SER A 102 -23.52 -4.56 -1.63
C SER A 102 -23.70 -3.41 -2.60
N GLN A 103 -24.85 -3.40 -3.25
CA GLN A 103 -25.25 -2.35 -4.17
C GLN A 103 -26.71 -2.02 -3.92
N ASP A 104 -27.03 -0.72 -3.90
CA ASP A 104 -28.41 -0.24 -3.84
C ASP A 104 -28.61 0.91 -4.85
N ASP A 105 -29.78 1.56 -4.81
CA ASP A 105 -30.08 2.65 -5.74
C ASP A 105 -29.18 3.86 -5.57
N SER A 106 -28.54 4.01 -4.39
CA SER A 106 -27.68 5.14 -4.10
C SER A 106 -26.19 4.87 -4.38
N GLY A 107 -25.79 3.63 -4.60
CA GLY A 107 -24.39 3.31 -4.92
C GLY A 107 -23.92 1.94 -4.45
N TRP A 108 -22.62 1.84 -4.23
CA TRP A 108 -21.94 0.58 -3.89
C TRP A 108 -21.25 0.69 -2.55
N LEU A 109 -21.38 -0.34 -1.72
CA LEU A 109 -20.57 -0.49 -0.52
C LEU A 109 -19.35 -1.34 -0.89
N VAL A 110 -18.15 -0.80 -0.64
CA VAL A 110 -16.88 -1.41 -1.06
C VAL A 110 -15.96 -1.58 0.11
N SER A 111 -15.22 -2.68 0.16
CA SER A 111 -14.11 -2.87 1.08
C SER A 111 -12.81 -3.07 0.30
N ALA A 112 -11.68 -2.67 0.89
CA ALA A 112 -10.37 -2.89 0.28
C ALA A 112 -9.30 -3.03 1.36
N GLU A 113 -8.25 -3.79 1.04
CA GLU A 113 -7.04 -3.87 1.85
C GLU A 113 -5.98 -2.93 1.29
N VAL A 114 -5.42 -2.09 2.15
CA VAL A 114 -4.43 -1.09 1.76
C VAL A 114 -3.35 -0.96 2.83
N PHE A 115 -2.15 -0.54 2.40
CA PHE A 115 -1.07 -0.16 3.31
C PHE A 115 -1.05 1.35 3.49
N GLY A 116 -0.99 1.81 4.74
CA GLY A 116 -0.71 3.20 5.06
C GLY A 116 -1.84 4.18 4.77
N LYS A 117 -1.46 5.45 4.68
CA LYS A 117 -2.41 6.56 4.61
C LYS A 117 -2.59 7.14 3.21
N GLY A 118 -1.91 6.61 2.20
CA GLY A 118 -2.08 7.07 0.83
C GLY A 118 -3.52 6.96 0.35
N ILE A 119 -4.27 5.98 0.86
CA ILE A 119 -5.69 5.81 0.56
C ILE A 119 -6.53 7.04 0.93
N GLU A 120 -6.17 7.76 2.00
CA GLU A 120 -6.90 8.95 2.41
C GLU A 120 -6.81 10.05 1.35
N MET A 121 -5.65 10.16 0.70
CA MET A 121 -5.44 11.12 -0.39
C MET A 121 -6.31 10.78 -1.59
N TRP A 122 -6.39 9.49 -1.92
CA TRP A 122 -7.25 9.04 -3.01
C TRP A 122 -8.72 9.27 -2.70
N ILE A 123 -9.16 8.94 -1.49
CA ILE A 123 -10.56 9.17 -1.05
C ILE A 123 -10.91 10.64 -1.19
N LYS A 124 -10.05 11.55 -0.73
CA LYS A 124 -10.28 12.99 -0.84
C LYS A 124 -10.34 13.44 -2.29
N SER A 125 -9.58 12.81 -3.19
CA SER A 125 -9.61 13.16 -4.60
C SER A 125 -10.92 12.81 -5.29
N GLN A 126 -11.73 11.91 -4.72
CA GLN A 126 -13.02 11.53 -5.26
C GLN A 126 -14.15 12.50 -4.88
N GLY A 127 -13.88 13.44 -3.98
CA GLY A 127 -14.85 14.46 -3.59
C GLY A 127 -16.09 13.87 -2.95
N GLU A 128 -17.27 14.28 -3.43
CA GLU A 128 -18.55 13.85 -2.87
C GLU A 128 -18.94 12.41 -3.23
N TYR A 129 -18.21 11.76 -4.13
CA TYR A 129 -18.56 10.40 -4.57
C TYR A 129 -18.22 9.31 -3.56
N ILE A 130 -17.44 9.61 -2.53
CA ILE A 130 -17.08 8.65 -1.50
C ILE A 130 -17.50 9.16 -0.12
N GLU A 131 -18.24 8.31 0.60
CA GLU A 131 -18.57 8.49 2.00
C GLU A 131 -17.87 7.39 2.80
N THR A 132 -17.01 7.77 3.73
CA THR A 132 -16.32 6.83 4.61
C THR A 132 -17.20 6.44 5.79
N GLU A 133 -17.07 5.19 6.21
CA GLU A 133 -17.70 4.71 7.44
C GLU A 133 -16.83 4.94 8.67
#